data_dc262c3bab92ea3aa4fdc9f98170afd1
#
_entry.id   dc262c3bab92ea3aa4fdc9f98170afd1
#
_cell.length_a   1.000
_cell.length_b   1.000
_cell.length_c   1.000
_cell.angle_alpha   90.00
_cell.angle_beta   90.00
_cell.angle_gamma   90.00
#
_symmetry.space_group_name_H-M   'P 1'
#
loop_
_entity.id
_entity.type
_entity.pdbx_description
1 polymer ?
#
loop_
_entity_poly.entity_id
_entity_poly.type
_entity_poly.pdbx_seq_one_letter_code
_entity_poly.pdbx_strand_id
1 'polypeptide(L)'
;MKSILGELPITEKQAKKLEIKSRTQMSPMLEKNCLLLSGDESYEKSAQKIKSLTGIAVSHSTQQRLVHRYAFEELPSNPEVEVEEMSLDGGKVRLRTAKGKALIWRDYKAVSFHQLGVAAFFQDNSALLDLVNSQVLAKPLICLGDGHDGIWNLFREIGEKQERIEILDWYHLIENLYKVGGSFQRIEEVKCFLWKGEVEAAISCCEGWSEPQVENFITYLNKHKHRIVNYGYLQAEGISIGSGSVESKIKQIAHRLKITGASWESGNVPQVLRHRCAYLNGCLF
;
A
#
# COMPACT_ATOMS: atom_id res chain seq x y z
N MET A 1 17.65 24.12 22.46
CA MET A 1 17.05 23.33 21.39
C MET A 1 17.75 21.99 21.26
N LYS A 2 17.03 20.88 21.24
CA LYS A 2 17.61 19.54 20.98
C LYS A 2 17.99 19.41 19.52
N SER A 3 19.18 18.90 19.24
CA SER A 3 19.69 18.66 17.88
C SER A 3 20.45 17.33 17.81
N ILE A 4 20.79 16.89 16.61
CA ILE A 4 21.65 15.70 16.43
C ILE A 4 23.07 15.90 16.99
N LEU A 5 23.48 17.12 17.28
CA LEU A 5 24.78 17.47 17.86
C LEU A 5 24.70 17.69 19.40
N GLY A 6 23.56 17.40 20.01
CA GLY A 6 23.32 17.63 21.43
C GLY A 6 22.33 18.76 21.69
N GLU A 7 22.29 19.25 22.92
CA GLU A 7 21.46 20.41 23.30
C GLU A 7 22.19 21.71 23.00
N LEU A 8 21.62 22.50 22.11
CA LEU A 8 22.19 23.78 21.66
C LEU A 8 21.46 24.96 22.35
N PRO A 9 22.18 25.86 23.04
CA PRO A 9 21.64 27.14 23.47
C PRO A 9 21.46 28.03 22.24
N ILE A 10 20.24 28.34 21.85
CA ILE A 10 19.94 29.22 20.71
C ILE A 10 19.28 30.49 21.21
N THR A 11 19.87 31.62 20.90
CA THR A 11 19.33 32.94 21.20
C THR A 11 18.20 33.29 20.22
N GLU A 12 17.31 34.21 20.58
CA GLU A 12 16.25 34.68 19.68
C GLU A 12 16.79 35.24 18.34
N LYS A 13 17.92 35.95 18.40
CA LYS A 13 18.59 36.49 17.22
C LYS A 13 19.07 35.39 16.27
N GLN A 14 19.63 34.31 16.81
CA GLN A 14 20.05 33.14 16.04
C GLN A 14 18.84 32.37 15.48
N ALA A 15 17.77 32.19 16.28
CA ALA A 15 16.54 31.54 15.85
C ALA A 15 15.93 32.29 14.65
N LYS A 16 15.88 33.61 14.71
CA LYS A 16 15.38 34.45 13.61
C LYS A 16 16.24 34.33 12.36
N LYS A 17 17.58 34.36 12.49
CA LYS A 17 18.51 34.19 11.34
C LYS A 17 18.42 32.83 10.69
N LEU A 18 18.10 31.77 11.47
CA LEU A 18 17.98 30.38 11.03
C LEU A 18 16.51 30.02 10.67
N GLU A 19 15.60 30.98 10.65
CA GLU A 19 14.19 30.83 10.35
C GLU A 19 13.50 29.73 11.22
N ILE A 20 14.01 29.54 12.44
CA ILE A 20 13.44 28.57 13.38
C ILE A 20 12.12 29.10 13.93
N LYS A 21 11.06 28.36 13.73
CA LYS A 21 9.72 28.71 14.24
C LYS A 21 9.75 28.90 15.75
N SER A 22 9.00 29.89 16.24
CA SER A 22 8.85 30.14 17.68
C SER A 22 8.43 28.87 18.43
N ARG A 23 8.99 28.65 19.61
CA ARG A 23 8.76 27.47 20.49
C ARG A 23 9.22 26.13 19.93
N THR A 24 10.05 26.12 18.88
CA THR A 24 10.67 24.89 18.37
C THR A 24 11.63 24.33 19.40
N GLN A 25 11.42 23.09 19.82
CA GLN A 25 12.26 22.42 20.80
C GLN A 25 13.31 21.49 20.18
N MET A 26 13.12 21.12 18.90
CA MET A 26 14.00 20.23 18.14
C MET A 26 14.49 20.92 16.89
N SER A 27 15.74 20.60 16.48
CA SER A 27 16.26 21.06 15.21
C SER A 27 15.52 20.39 14.03
N PRO A 28 15.46 21.04 12.85
CA PRO A 28 14.86 20.42 11.66
C PRO A 28 15.43 19.04 11.35
N MET A 29 16.75 18.88 11.47
CA MET A 29 17.40 17.57 11.24
C MET A 29 16.99 16.50 12.27
N LEU A 30 16.81 16.86 13.55
CA LEU A 30 16.31 15.93 14.54
C LEU A 30 14.86 15.56 14.31
N GLU A 31 14.01 16.51 13.90
CA GLU A 31 12.62 16.25 13.49
C GLU A 31 12.59 15.30 12.28
N LYS A 32 13.43 15.58 11.27
CA LYS A 32 13.60 14.72 10.09
C LYS A 32 13.92 13.28 10.48
N ASN A 33 14.92 13.07 11.34
CA ASN A 33 15.32 11.73 11.79
C ASN A 33 14.21 11.04 12.59
N CYS A 34 13.45 11.78 13.41
CA CYS A 34 12.30 11.24 14.11
C CYS A 34 11.19 10.78 13.14
N LEU A 35 10.87 11.57 12.11
CA LEU A 35 9.90 11.20 11.09
C LEU A 35 10.39 10.00 10.27
N LEU A 36 11.66 9.99 9.86
CA LEU A 36 12.24 8.89 9.09
C LEU A 36 12.12 7.56 9.85
N LEU A 37 12.62 7.49 11.09
CA LEU A 37 12.59 6.26 11.87
C LEU A 37 11.16 5.84 12.27
N SER A 38 10.30 6.79 12.63
CA SER A 38 8.91 6.48 12.99
C SER A 38 8.01 6.15 11.79
N GLY A 39 8.45 6.44 10.57
CA GLY A 39 7.81 6.02 9.34
C GLY A 39 7.88 4.50 9.12
N ASP A 40 8.94 3.86 9.61
CA ASP A 40 9.16 2.43 9.45
C ASP A 40 8.88 1.62 10.73
N GLU A 41 9.16 2.18 11.89
CA GLU A 41 9.12 1.48 13.17
C GLU A 41 8.05 2.02 14.13
N SER A 42 7.88 1.31 15.27
CA SER A 42 7.07 1.85 16.36
C SER A 42 7.70 3.12 16.95
N TYR A 43 6.86 4.02 17.45
CA TYR A 43 7.37 5.25 18.09
C TYR A 43 8.34 4.97 19.25
N GLU A 44 8.16 3.85 19.94
CA GLU A 44 9.06 3.45 21.03
C GLU A 44 10.44 3.02 20.51
N LYS A 45 10.48 2.14 19.50
CA LYS A 45 11.75 1.73 18.87
C LYS A 45 12.45 2.90 18.21
N SER A 46 11.71 3.77 17.55
CA SER A 46 12.24 5.00 16.98
C SER A 46 12.86 5.89 18.05
N ALA A 47 12.21 6.06 19.23
CA ALA A 47 12.74 6.82 20.35
C ALA A 47 14.06 6.22 20.88
N GLN A 48 14.13 4.89 21.00
CA GLN A 48 15.35 4.17 21.41
C GLN A 48 16.48 4.38 20.40
N LYS A 49 16.20 4.26 19.10
CA LYS A 49 17.19 4.47 18.03
C LYS A 49 17.70 5.92 17.99
N ILE A 50 16.80 6.90 18.08
CA ILE A 50 17.21 8.32 18.16
C ILE A 50 18.16 8.54 19.32
N LYS A 51 17.84 8.01 20.51
CA LYS A 51 18.72 8.12 21.68
C LYS A 51 20.07 7.44 21.43
N SER A 52 20.08 6.26 20.84
CA SER A 52 21.31 5.51 20.55
C SER A 52 22.21 6.22 19.53
N LEU A 53 21.60 6.80 18.47
CA LEU A 53 22.34 7.44 17.38
C LEU A 53 22.82 8.86 17.70
N THR A 54 22.08 9.61 18.51
CA THR A 54 22.34 11.02 18.75
C THR A 54 22.65 11.37 20.21
N GLY A 55 22.48 10.43 21.14
CA GLY A 55 22.52 10.70 22.58
C GLY A 55 21.31 11.49 23.11
N ILE A 56 20.44 11.99 22.24
CA ILE A 56 19.31 12.86 22.62
C ILE A 56 18.03 12.05 22.82
N ALA A 57 17.43 12.18 24.00
CA ALA A 57 16.16 11.54 24.30
C ALA A 57 14.98 12.36 23.70
N VAL A 58 14.27 11.74 22.76
CA VAL A 58 12.97 12.21 22.24
C VAL A 58 11.93 11.14 22.55
N SER A 59 10.95 11.44 23.41
CA SER A 59 9.97 10.44 23.85
C SER A 59 9.08 9.97 22.69
N HIS A 60 8.58 8.73 22.79
CA HIS A 60 7.64 8.17 21.82
C HIS A 60 6.39 9.04 21.65
N SER A 61 5.87 9.64 22.71
CA SER A 61 4.72 10.54 22.65
C SER A 61 5.03 11.86 21.94
N THR A 62 6.27 12.35 22.04
CA THR A 62 6.71 13.53 21.27
C THR A 62 6.81 13.20 19.78
N GLN A 63 7.32 12.02 19.41
CA GLN A 63 7.38 11.58 18.01
C GLN A 63 5.97 11.36 17.44
N GLN A 64 5.07 10.76 18.19
CA GLN A 64 3.67 10.64 17.79
C GLN A 64 3.04 12.01 17.51
N ARG A 65 3.19 12.97 18.42
CA ARG A 65 2.69 14.34 18.22
C ARG A 65 3.33 15.03 17.01
N LEU A 66 4.61 14.77 16.74
CA LEU A 66 5.31 15.27 15.58
C LEU A 66 4.64 14.75 14.29
N VAL A 67 4.42 13.44 14.18
CA VAL A 67 3.72 12.83 13.03
C VAL A 67 2.33 13.43 12.84
N HIS A 68 1.56 13.62 13.93
CA HIS A 68 0.20 14.14 13.83
C HIS A 68 0.10 15.64 13.47
N ARG A 69 1.13 16.42 13.70
CA ARG A 69 1.17 17.85 13.33
C ARG A 69 1.79 18.12 11.95
N TYR A 70 2.48 17.12 11.37
CA TYR A 70 3.18 17.28 10.10
C TYR A 70 2.22 17.11 8.92
N ALA A 71 2.31 18.00 7.93
CA ALA A 71 1.58 17.85 6.68
C ALA A 71 2.44 17.00 5.72
N PHE A 72 1.98 15.79 5.44
CA PHE A 72 2.62 14.92 4.46
C PHE A 72 1.99 15.11 3.10
N GLU A 73 2.80 15.24 2.07
CA GLU A 73 2.34 15.19 0.70
C GLU A 73 1.94 13.75 0.36
N GLU A 74 0.79 13.56 -0.27
CA GLU A 74 0.27 12.22 -0.58
C GLU A 74 1.07 11.57 -1.71
N LEU A 75 1.31 12.31 -2.79
CA LEU A 75 2.17 11.92 -3.91
C LEU A 75 2.79 13.17 -4.51
N PRO A 76 4.02 13.10 -5.03
CA PRO A 76 4.54 14.19 -5.84
C PRO A 76 3.66 14.31 -7.10
N SER A 77 2.97 15.43 -7.23
CA SER A 77 2.23 15.73 -8.45
C SER A 77 3.25 16.05 -9.55
N ASN A 78 3.38 15.15 -10.51
CA ASN A 78 4.16 15.41 -11.70
C ASN A 78 3.24 15.34 -12.92
N PRO A 79 2.73 16.48 -13.40
CA PRO A 79 1.81 16.53 -14.52
C PRO A 79 2.45 16.10 -15.87
N GLU A 80 3.77 15.93 -15.90
CA GLU A 80 4.50 15.45 -17.07
C GLU A 80 4.61 13.92 -17.13
N VAL A 81 4.25 13.23 -16.05
CA VAL A 81 4.31 11.75 -15.98
C VAL A 81 2.92 11.17 -16.16
N GLU A 82 2.73 10.50 -17.28
CA GLU A 82 1.53 9.74 -17.57
C GLU A 82 1.55 8.40 -16.80
N VAL A 83 0.45 8.08 -16.14
CA VAL A 83 0.29 6.81 -15.42
C VAL A 83 -0.15 5.74 -16.40
N GLU A 84 0.76 4.88 -16.80
CA GLU A 84 0.49 3.76 -17.70
C GLU A 84 -0.08 2.54 -16.97
N GLU A 85 0.41 2.29 -15.76
CA GLU A 85 0.02 1.14 -14.94
C GLU A 85 -0.29 1.55 -13.51
N MET A 86 -1.38 1.01 -12.99
CA MET A 86 -1.72 1.14 -11.59
C MET A 86 -2.25 -0.16 -11.01
N SER A 87 -2.10 -0.32 -9.71
CA SER A 87 -2.74 -1.41 -8.99
C SER A 87 -3.42 -0.94 -7.72
N LEU A 88 -4.52 -1.59 -7.42
CA LEU A 88 -5.29 -1.40 -6.21
C LEU A 88 -5.26 -2.69 -5.38
N ASP A 89 -5.08 -2.52 -4.08
CA ASP A 89 -5.20 -3.60 -3.12
C ASP A 89 -5.72 -3.04 -1.79
N GLY A 90 -6.05 -3.91 -0.87
CA GLY A 90 -6.57 -3.54 0.44
C GLY A 90 -5.83 -4.23 1.58
N GLY A 91 -5.93 -3.62 2.73
CA GLY A 91 -5.43 -4.22 3.96
C GLY A 91 -6.33 -3.94 5.14
N LYS A 92 -6.05 -4.62 6.25
CA LYS A 92 -6.79 -4.41 7.50
C LYS A 92 -5.89 -3.81 8.56
N VAL A 93 -6.43 -2.85 9.30
CA VAL A 93 -5.80 -2.23 10.46
C VAL A 93 -6.59 -2.57 11.72
N ARG A 94 -5.87 -2.91 12.80
CA ARG A 94 -6.46 -3.17 14.11
C ARG A 94 -6.73 -1.87 14.84
N LEU A 95 -7.97 -1.64 15.20
CA LEU A 95 -8.36 -0.47 15.97
C LEU A 95 -8.26 -0.75 17.47
N ARG A 96 -8.02 0.32 18.22
CA ARG A 96 -8.07 0.31 19.68
C ARG A 96 -9.52 0.15 20.13
N THR A 97 -9.75 -0.77 21.04
CA THR A 97 -11.04 -1.00 21.68
C THR A 97 -10.90 -0.83 23.19
N ALA A 98 -12.00 -0.59 23.88
CA ALA A 98 -12.01 -0.56 25.33
C ALA A 98 -11.55 -1.93 25.90
N LYS A 99 -10.94 -1.90 27.09
CA LYS A 99 -10.48 -3.12 27.77
C LYS A 99 -11.63 -4.14 27.91
N GLY A 100 -11.37 -5.37 27.50
CA GLY A 100 -12.36 -6.47 27.52
C GLY A 100 -13.33 -6.51 26.34
N LYS A 101 -13.24 -5.58 25.39
CA LYS A 101 -14.03 -5.65 24.15
C LYS A 101 -13.30 -6.42 23.05
N ALA A 102 -14.07 -7.00 22.14
CA ALA A 102 -13.52 -7.70 20.97
C ALA A 102 -12.66 -6.79 20.12
N LEU A 103 -11.65 -7.37 19.48
CA LEU A 103 -10.79 -6.65 18.54
C LEU A 103 -11.57 -6.23 17.30
N ILE A 104 -11.41 -4.99 16.88
CA ILE A 104 -12.04 -4.45 15.67
C ILE A 104 -10.98 -4.27 14.60
N TRP A 105 -11.24 -4.85 13.44
CA TRP A 105 -10.44 -4.65 12.24
C TRP A 105 -11.24 -3.82 11.23
N ARG A 106 -10.59 -2.88 10.58
CA ARG A 106 -11.18 -2.06 9.52
C ARG A 106 -10.27 -2.05 8.30
N ASP A 107 -10.88 -1.95 7.13
CA ASP A 107 -10.17 -1.97 5.87
C ASP A 107 -9.60 -0.59 5.54
N TYR A 108 -8.45 -0.58 4.90
CA TYR A 108 -7.93 0.54 4.13
C TYR A 108 -7.69 0.07 2.69
N LYS A 109 -7.70 1.00 1.76
CA LYS A 109 -7.35 0.76 0.36
C LYS A 109 -6.06 1.49 0.04
N ALA A 110 -5.25 0.88 -0.81
CA ALA A 110 -4.02 1.49 -1.28
C ALA A 110 -3.97 1.42 -2.81
N VAL A 111 -3.45 2.48 -3.40
CA VAL A 111 -3.13 2.57 -4.81
C VAL A 111 -1.61 2.64 -4.95
N SER A 112 -1.09 1.94 -5.93
CA SER A 112 0.28 2.12 -6.40
C SER A 112 0.26 2.47 -7.87
N PHE A 113 0.89 3.58 -8.19
CA PHE A 113 1.20 3.98 -9.54
C PHE A 113 2.63 3.53 -9.84
N HIS A 114 2.84 2.84 -10.94
CA HIS A 114 4.11 2.17 -11.22
C HIS A 114 5.33 3.11 -11.10
N GLN A 115 5.22 4.31 -11.64
CA GLN A 115 6.32 5.28 -11.69
C GLN A 115 6.26 6.38 -10.63
N LEU A 116 5.08 6.67 -10.04
CA LEU A 116 4.90 7.82 -9.15
C LEU A 116 5.01 7.48 -7.67
N GLY A 117 4.57 6.28 -7.26
CA GLY A 117 4.60 5.90 -5.85
C GLY A 117 3.30 5.29 -5.34
N VAL A 118 3.06 5.39 -4.04
CA VAL A 118 1.91 4.77 -3.37
C VAL A 118 1.14 5.76 -2.52
N ALA A 119 -0.17 5.57 -2.43
CA ALA A 119 -1.04 6.25 -1.47
C ALA A 119 -2.00 5.27 -0.81
N ALA A 120 -2.47 5.57 0.40
CA ALA A 120 -3.39 4.70 1.12
C ALA A 120 -4.43 5.50 1.90
N PHE A 121 -5.67 5.04 1.86
CA PHE A 121 -6.85 5.71 2.39
C PHE A 121 -7.61 4.79 3.34
N PHE A 122 -7.93 5.30 4.52
CA PHE A 122 -8.67 4.56 5.53
C PHE A 122 -10.15 4.85 5.41
N GLN A 123 -10.94 3.87 4.96
CA GLN A 123 -12.38 3.97 4.79
C GLN A 123 -12.85 5.19 3.98
N ASP A 124 -12.02 5.67 3.05
CA ASP A 124 -12.26 6.85 2.23
C ASP A 124 -11.96 6.54 0.76
N ASN A 125 -12.93 5.89 0.11
CA ASN A 125 -12.83 5.56 -1.30
C ASN A 125 -12.94 6.81 -2.19
N SER A 126 -13.65 7.85 -1.73
CA SER A 126 -13.80 9.10 -2.49
C SER A 126 -12.45 9.79 -2.65
N ALA A 127 -11.73 10.00 -1.55
CA ALA A 127 -10.41 10.61 -1.59
C ALA A 127 -9.40 9.79 -2.43
N LEU A 128 -9.50 8.44 -2.41
CA LEU A 128 -8.70 7.59 -3.30
C LEU A 128 -9.02 7.86 -4.77
N LEU A 129 -10.30 7.89 -5.14
CA LEU A 129 -10.74 8.13 -6.51
C LEU A 129 -10.38 9.55 -6.97
N ASP A 130 -10.55 10.55 -6.11
CA ASP A 130 -10.16 11.94 -6.38
C ASP A 130 -8.66 12.04 -6.69
N LEU A 131 -7.81 11.35 -5.88
CA LEU A 131 -6.38 11.30 -6.14
C LEU A 131 -6.07 10.63 -7.49
N VAL A 132 -6.66 9.47 -7.77
CA VAL A 132 -6.42 8.74 -9.03
C VAL A 132 -6.86 9.56 -10.25
N ASN A 133 -8.08 10.10 -10.21
CA ASN A 133 -8.64 10.87 -11.32
C ASN A 133 -7.96 12.25 -11.49
N SER A 134 -7.17 12.71 -10.51
CA SER A 134 -6.34 13.92 -10.65
C SER A 134 -5.03 13.67 -11.38
N GLN A 135 -4.63 12.42 -11.61
CA GLN A 135 -3.43 12.08 -12.36
C GLN A 135 -3.67 12.11 -13.87
N VAL A 136 -2.60 12.27 -14.64
CA VAL A 136 -2.64 12.08 -16.09
C VAL A 136 -2.61 10.57 -16.36
N LEU A 137 -3.75 10.00 -16.76
CA LEU A 137 -3.91 8.56 -16.98
C LEU A 137 -3.72 8.22 -18.46
N ALA A 138 -2.93 7.20 -18.75
CA ALA A 138 -2.73 6.68 -20.10
C ALA A 138 -4.02 6.04 -20.66
N LYS A 139 -4.07 5.95 -21.96
CA LYS A 139 -5.17 5.31 -22.72
C LYS A 139 -4.59 4.32 -23.73
N PRO A 140 -4.64 3.03 -23.45
CA PRO A 140 -5.31 2.38 -22.31
C PRO A 140 -4.48 2.41 -21.02
N LEU A 141 -5.18 2.51 -19.88
CA LEU A 141 -4.60 2.37 -18.54
C LEU A 141 -4.60 0.90 -18.13
N ILE A 142 -3.46 0.39 -17.71
CA ILE A 142 -3.32 -0.97 -17.14
C ILE A 142 -3.75 -0.95 -15.67
N CYS A 143 -4.77 -1.76 -15.35
CA CYS A 143 -5.36 -1.85 -14.02
C CYS A 143 -5.17 -3.25 -13.43
N LEU A 144 -4.26 -3.41 -12.48
CA LEU A 144 -4.02 -4.68 -11.78
C LEU A 144 -4.79 -4.73 -10.46
N GLY A 145 -5.49 -5.84 -10.22
CA GLY A 145 -6.21 -6.05 -8.97
C GLY A 145 -6.28 -7.51 -8.56
N ASP A 146 -6.52 -7.74 -7.27
CA ASP A 146 -6.84 -9.05 -6.73
C ASP A 146 -8.27 -9.49 -7.11
N GLY A 147 -8.70 -10.66 -6.67
CA GLY A 147 -10.05 -11.17 -6.93
C GLY A 147 -11.17 -10.51 -6.11
N HIS A 148 -10.90 -9.46 -5.34
CA HIS A 148 -11.87 -8.85 -4.44
C HIS A 148 -12.77 -7.83 -5.13
N ASP A 149 -14.10 -7.99 -5.03
CA ASP A 149 -15.08 -7.12 -5.69
C ASP A 149 -14.93 -5.64 -5.36
N GLY A 150 -14.54 -5.32 -4.12
CA GLY A 150 -14.34 -3.95 -3.68
C GLY A 150 -13.22 -3.22 -4.42
N ILE A 151 -12.26 -3.95 -5.01
CA ILE A 151 -11.20 -3.40 -5.87
C ILE A 151 -11.77 -3.11 -7.26
N TRP A 152 -12.48 -4.07 -7.84
CA TRP A 152 -13.09 -3.91 -9.17
C TRP A 152 -14.18 -2.85 -9.21
N ASN A 153 -14.90 -2.66 -8.11
CA ASN A 153 -15.85 -1.55 -7.99
C ASN A 153 -15.14 -0.19 -8.05
N LEU A 154 -13.97 -0.04 -7.43
CA LEU A 154 -13.17 1.19 -7.53
C LEU A 154 -12.66 1.41 -8.96
N PHE A 155 -12.15 0.39 -9.63
CA PHE A 155 -11.71 0.54 -11.02
C PHE A 155 -12.83 1.02 -11.95
N ARG A 156 -14.09 0.67 -11.69
CA ARG A 156 -15.24 1.15 -12.49
C ARG A 156 -15.44 2.66 -12.43
N GLU A 157 -14.99 3.29 -11.35
CA GLU A 157 -15.09 4.74 -11.12
C GLU A 157 -13.87 5.52 -11.68
N ILE A 158 -12.90 4.82 -12.29
CA ILE A 158 -11.66 5.41 -12.81
C ILE A 158 -11.70 5.40 -14.33
N GLY A 159 -11.75 6.59 -14.98
CA GLY A 159 -11.82 6.74 -16.43
C GLY A 159 -12.99 5.96 -17.06
N GLU A 160 -12.95 5.76 -18.38
CA GLU A 160 -13.97 4.98 -19.09
C GLU A 160 -13.55 3.52 -19.25
N LYS A 161 -14.54 2.61 -19.33
CA LYS A 161 -14.27 1.16 -19.39
C LYS A 161 -13.40 0.76 -20.58
N GLN A 162 -13.62 1.35 -21.75
CA GLN A 162 -12.86 1.09 -22.98
C GLN A 162 -11.42 1.64 -22.93
N GLU A 163 -11.13 2.50 -21.98
CA GLU A 163 -9.81 3.10 -21.78
C GLU A 163 -8.98 2.33 -20.74
N ARG A 164 -9.50 1.18 -20.22
CA ARG A 164 -8.82 0.36 -19.23
C ARG A 164 -8.61 -1.06 -19.72
N ILE A 165 -7.44 -1.60 -19.40
CA ILE A 165 -7.14 -3.04 -19.49
C ILE A 165 -7.09 -3.58 -18.06
N GLU A 166 -8.16 -4.27 -17.66
CA GLU A 166 -8.27 -4.88 -16.32
C GLU A 166 -7.56 -6.23 -16.33
N ILE A 167 -6.58 -6.42 -15.45
CA ILE A 167 -5.77 -7.65 -15.33
C ILE A 167 -5.93 -8.20 -13.92
N LEU A 168 -6.39 -9.45 -13.81
CA LEU A 168 -6.37 -10.18 -12.55
C LEU A 168 -4.92 -10.52 -12.20
N ASP A 169 -4.52 -10.19 -10.97
CA ASP A 169 -3.17 -10.49 -10.49
C ASP A 169 -2.84 -11.99 -10.62
N TRP A 170 -1.77 -12.29 -11.37
CA TRP A 170 -1.32 -13.65 -11.61
C TRP A 170 -1.00 -14.41 -10.33
N TYR A 171 -0.33 -13.79 -9.38
CA TYR A 171 0.08 -14.46 -8.15
C TYR A 171 -1.12 -14.81 -7.29
N HIS A 172 -2.11 -13.90 -7.19
CA HIS A 172 -3.38 -14.18 -6.50
C HIS A 172 -4.21 -15.26 -7.21
N LEU A 173 -4.22 -15.27 -8.54
CA LEU A 173 -4.86 -16.34 -9.32
C LEU A 173 -4.24 -17.70 -9.01
N ILE A 174 -2.91 -17.78 -9.01
CA ILE A 174 -2.18 -19.01 -8.75
C ILE A 174 -2.26 -19.44 -7.27
N GLU A 175 -2.26 -18.49 -6.33
CA GLU A 175 -2.56 -18.82 -4.93
C GLU A 175 -3.93 -19.49 -4.77
N ASN A 176 -4.96 -19.02 -5.49
CA ASN A 176 -6.29 -19.61 -5.45
C ASN A 176 -6.31 -21.00 -6.10
N LEU A 177 -5.55 -21.21 -7.18
CA LEU A 177 -5.37 -22.54 -7.76
C LEU A 177 -4.73 -23.50 -6.77
N TYR A 178 -3.65 -23.14 -6.10
CA TYR A 178 -3.00 -24.00 -5.10
C TYR A 178 -3.91 -24.32 -3.89
N LYS A 179 -4.84 -23.45 -3.53
CA LYS A 179 -5.83 -23.70 -2.46
C LYS A 179 -6.84 -24.79 -2.83
N VAL A 180 -7.02 -25.09 -4.11
CA VAL A 180 -7.88 -26.22 -4.55
C VAL A 180 -7.30 -27.53 -4.07
N GLY A 181 -5.98 -27.68 -4.09
CA GLY A 181 -5.30 -28.94 -3.80
C GLY A 181 -5.25 -29.87 -5.02
N GLY A 182 -4.91 -31.13 -4.79
CA GLY A 182 -4.75 -32.12 -5.84
C GLY A 182 -3.29 -32.42 -6.16
N SER A 183 -3.06 -33.21 -7.25
CA SER A 183 -1.70 -33.56 -7.65
C SER A 183 -0.98 -32.39 -8.29
N PHE A 184 0.34 -32.31 -8.08
CA PHE A 184 1.18 -31.28 -8.71
C PHE A 184 1.02 -31.22 -10.23
N GLN A 185 0.93 -32.39 -10.88
CA GLN A 185 0.77 -32.47 -12.34
C GLN A 185 -0.51 -31.79 -12.84
N ARG A 186 -1.66 -32.03 -12.15
CA ARG A 186 -2.93 -31.42 -12.50
C ARG A 186 -2.89 -29.89 -12.30
N ILE A 187 -2.29 -29.43 -11.21
CA ILE A 187 -2.14 -28.01 -10.93
C ILE A 187 -1.28 -27.32 -12.02
N GLU A 188 -0.16 -27.90 -12.39
CA GLU A 188 0.70 -27.35 -13.44
C GLU A 188 0.03 -27.33 -14.83
N GLU A 189 -0.82 -28.30 -15.14
CA GLU A 189 -1.60 -28.31 -16.36
C GLU A 189 -2.59 -27.16 -16.42
N VAL A 190 -3.41 -26.97 -15.37
CA VAL A 190 -4.33 -25.83 -15.26
C VAL A 190 -3.58 -24.51 -15.31
N LYS A 191 -2.46 -24.41 -14.61
CA LYS A 191 -1.59 -23.23 -14.61
C LYS A 191 -1.06 -22.88 -16.01
N CYS A 192 -0.71 -23.88 -16.82
CA CYS A 192 -0.28 -23.66 -18.21
C CYS A 192 -1.38 -23.03 -19.08
N PHE A 193 -2.65 -23.48 -18.93
CA PHE A 193 -3.77 -22.88 -19.64
C PHE A 193 -4.04 -21.46 -19.17
N LEU A 194 -4.04 -21.23 -17.84
CA LEU A 194 -4.24 -19.89 -17.26
C LEU A 194 -3.13 -18.92 -17.69
N TRP A 195 -1.89 -19.38 -17.83
CA TRP A 195 -0.77 -18.56 -18.29
C TRP A 195 -0.99 -18.00 -19.69
N LYS A 196 -1.66 -18.76 -20.56
CA LYS A 196 -2.03 -18.37 -21.91
C LYS A 196 -3.35 -17.60 -22.00
N GLY A 197 -4.10 -17.46 -20.91
CA GLY A 197 -5.44 -16.89 -20.89
C GLY A 197 -6.53 -17.85 -21.39
N GLU A 198 -6.24 -19.15 -21.49
CA GLU A 198 -7.14 -20.19 -22.00
C GLU A 198 -8.08 -20.68 -20.85
N VAL A 199 -8.97 -19.80 -20.41
CA VAL A 199 -9.80 -20.01 -19.21
C VAL A 199 -10.72 -21.22 -19.34
N GLU A 200 -11.36 -21.41 -20.50
CA GLU A 200 -12.24 -22.57 -20.75
C GLU A 200 -11.49 -23.91 -20.67
N ALA A 201 -10.29 -23.96 -21.23
CA ALA A 201 -9.46 -25.16 -21.14
C ALA A 201 -9.04 -25.44 -19.69
N ALA A 202 -8.70 -24.38 -18.92
CA ALA A 202 -8.41 -24.50 -17.49
C ALA A 202 -9.62 -25.01 -16.70
N ILE A 203 -10.84 -24.54 -16.98
CA ILE A 203 -12.07 -25.00 -16.36
C ILE A 203 -12.32 -26.47 -16.69
N SER A 204 -12.24 -26.84 -17.99
CA SER A 204 -12.44 -28.23 -18.41
C SER A 204 -11.44 -29.19 -17.80
N CYS A 205 -10.18 -28.77 -17.58
CA CYS A 205 -9.20 -29.54 -16.81
C CYS A 205 -9.61 -29.74 -15.33
N CYS A 206 -10.32 -28.80 -14.73
CA CYS A 206 -10.79 -28.92 -13.37
C CYS A 206 -12.05 -29.77 -13.23
N GLU A 207 -12.81 -29.94 -14.31
CA GLU A 207 -14.01 -30.77 -14.31
C GLU A 207 -13.63 -32.24 -13.99
N GLY A 208 -14.34 -32.82 -13.02
CA GLY A 208 -14.06 -34.17 -12.54
C GLY A 208 -13.00 -34.29 -11.45
N TRP A 209 -12.44 -33.18 -10.97
CA TRP A 209 -11.66 -33.20 -9.74
C TRP A 209 -12.60 -33.38 -8.53
N SER A 210 -12.13 -34.12 -7.52
CA SER A 210 -12.94 -34.44 -6.33
C SER A 210 -12.69 -33.52 -5.13
N GLU A 211 -11.79 -32.56 -5.28
CA GLU A 211 -11.37 -31.64 -4.23
C GLU A 211 -12.51 -30.67 -3.89
N PRO A 212 -12.81 -30.41 -2.61
CA PRO A 212 -13.98 -29.61 -2.18
C PRO A 212 -13.98 -28.15 -2.67
N GLN A 213 -12.80 -27.63 -3.03
CA GLN A 213 -12.63 -26.24 -3.45
C GLN A 213 -12.72 -26.03 -4.98
N VAL A 214 -12.87 -27.10 -5.76
CA VAL A 214 -12.90 -27.04 -7.23
C VAL A 214 -14.02 -26.15 -7.75
N GLU A 215 -15.25 -26.35 -7.27
CA GLU A 215 -16.42 -25.57 -7.70
C GLU A 215 -16.27 -24.08 -7.38
N ASN A 216 -15.69 -23.76 -6.21
CA ASN A 216 -15.41 -22.38 -5.84
C ASN A 216 -14.38 -21.76 -6.79
N PHE A 217 -13.37 -22.53 -7.18
CA PHE A 217 -12.34 -22.07 -8.11
C PHE A 217 -12.88 -21.88 -9.52
N ILE A 218 -13.69 -22.82 -10.03
CA ILE A 218 -14.38 -22.67 -11.33
C ILE A 218 -15.28 -21.42 -11.33
N THR A 219 -16.04 -21.21 -10.25
CA THR A 219 -16.85 -19.99 -10.08
C THR A 219 -15.99 -18.73 -10.10
N TYR A 220 -14.83 -18.75 -9.45
CA TYR A 220 -13.87 -17.66 -9.45
C TYR A 220 -13.31 -17.40 -10.85
N LEU A 221 -12.93 -18.43 -11.60
CA LEU A 221 -12.45 -18.31 -12.98
C LEU A 221 -13.52 -17.68 -13.89
N ASN A 222 -14.75 -18.19 -13.83
CA ASN A 222 -15.87 -17.66 -14.61
C ASN A 222 -16.13 -16.16 -14.29
N LYS A 223 -16.09 -15.80 -13.02
CA LYS A 223 -16.29 -14.41 -12.56
C LYS A 223 -15.23 -13.47 -13.12
N HIS A 224 -14.00 -13.89 -13.18
CA HIS A 224 -12.86 -13.07 -13.58
C HIS A 224 -12.35 -13.34 -15.01
N LYS A 225 -13.07 -14.15 -15.78
CA LYS A 225 -12.68 -14.59 -17.11
C LYS A 225 -12.15 -13.47 -18.03
N HIS A 226 -12.82 -12.33 -18.03
CA HIS A 226 -12.45 -11.18 -18.85
C HIS A 226 -11.22 -10.40 -18.37
N ARG A 227 -10.65 -10.77 -17.20
CA ARG A 227 -9.44 -10.20 -16.59
C ARG A 227 -8.28 -11.20 -16.59
N ILE A 228 -8.56 -12.46 -16.93
CA ILE A 228 -7.53 -13.48 -17.10
C ILE A 228 -7.07 -13.39 -18.54
N VAL A 229 -5.89 -12.88 -18.73
CA VAL A 229 -5.30 -12.51 -20.02
C VAL A 229 -4.18 -13.47 -20.40
N ASN A 230 -3.61 -13.32 -21.58
CA ASN A 230 -2.37 -14.03 -21.89
C ASN A 230 -1.20 -13.38 -21.14
N TYR A 231 -0.91 -13.91 -19.95
CA TYR A 231 0.14 -13.39 -19.07
C TYR A 231 1.53 -13.49 -19.69
N GLY A 232 1.79 -14.58 -20.43
CA GLY A 232 3.08 -14.77 -21.11
C GLY A 232 3.33 -13.71 -22.17
N TYR A 233 2.30 -13.35 -22.93
CA TYR A 233 2.37 -12.27 -23.90
C TYR A 233 2.60 -10.91 -23.22
N LEU A 234 1.78 -10.57 -22.22
CA LEU A 234 1.93 -9.29 -21.53
C LEU A 234 3.29 -9.13 -20.85
N GLN A 235 3.81 -10.20 -20.23
CA GLN A 235 5.14 -10.17 -19.64
C GLN A 235 6.24 -9.94 -20.68
N ALA A 236 6.10 -10.53 -21.87
CA ALA A 236 7.04 -10.31 -22.97
C ALA A 236 7.02 -8.87 -23.50
N GLU A 237 5.85 -8.21 -23.45
CA GLU A 237 5.68 -6.78 -23.78
C GLU A 237 6.12 -5.84 -22.64
N GLY A 238 6.61 -6.38 -21.52
CA GLY A 238 7.04 -5.58 -20.36
C GLY A 238 5.89 -5.04 -19.48
N ILE A 239 4.65 -5.50 -19.72
CA ILE A 239 3.48 -5.12 -18.94
C ILE A 239 3.44 -5.96 -17.66
N SER A 240 3.13 -5.31 -16.54
CA SER A 240 3.01 -5.99 -15.25
C SER A 240 1.82 -6.96 -15.23
N ILE A 241 2.09 -8.20 -14.86
CA ILE A 241 1.08 -9.28 -14.79
C ILE A 241 0.66 -9.60 -13.35
N GLY A 242 1.28 -8.96 -12.40
CA GLY A 242 1.03 -9.17 -10.99
C GLY A 242 1.67 -8.10 -10.15
N SER A 243 1.16 -7.95 -8.96
CA SER A 243 1.52 -6.91 -8.02
C SER A 243 2.90 -7.12 -7.34
N GLY A 244 3.78 -7.98 -7.87
CA GLY A 244 5.02 -8.36 -7.18
C GLY A 244 5.87 -7.18 -6.68
N SER A 245 6.07 -6.14 -7.47
CA SER A 245 6.70 -4.89 -7.03
C SER A 245 5.73 -4.03 -6.21
N VAL A 246 4.45 -4.07 -6.51
CA VAL A 246 3.37 -3.31 -5.90
C VAL A 246 2.85 -3.98 -4.64
N GLU A 247 2.66 -5.31 -4.65
CA GLU A 247 2.37 -6.11 -3.47
C GLU A 247 3.45 -5.91 -2.41
N SER A 248 4.72 -5.79 -2.82
CA SER A 248 5.81 -5.42 -1.92
C SER A 248 5.57 -4.06 -1.28
N LYS A 249 5.16 -3.03 -2.02
CA LYS A 249 4.88 -1.69 -1.46
C LYS A 249 3.65 -1.69 -0.56
N ILE A 250 2.57 -2.38 -0.93
CA ILE A 250 1.36 -2.49 -0.10
C ILE A 250 1.64 -3.34 1.14
N LYS A 251 2.42 -4.41 1.05
CA LYS A 251 2.94 -5.16 2.21
C LYS A 251 3.81 -4.27 3.11
N GLN A 252 4.60 -3.39 2.54
CA GLN A 252 5.37 -2.40 3.30
C GLN A 252 4.48 -1.40 4.03
N ILE A 253 3.37 -0.93 3.41
CA ILE A 253 2.36 -0.12 4.12
C ILE A 253 1.82 -0.92 5.33
N ALA A 254 1.38 -2.15 5.09
CA ALA A 254 0.86 -3.03 6.14
C ALA A 254 1.87 -3.28 7.27
N HIS A 255 3.16 -3.39 6.96
CA HIS A 255 4.21 -3.60 7.95
C HIS A 255 4.17 -2.56 9.07
N ARG A 256 4.05 -1.27 8.74
CA ARG A 256 3.96 -0.19 9.74
C ARG A 256 2.69 -0.25 10.58
N LEU A 257 1.57 -0.64 9.98
CA LEU A 257 0.28 -0.72 10.67
C LEU A 257 0.14 -1.95 11.55
N LYS A 258 0.76 -3.07 11.15
CA LYS A 258 0.65 -4.38 11.79
C LYS A 258 1.83 -4.74 12.68
N ILE A 259 2.64 -3.77 13.10
CA ILE A 259 3.70 -4.00 14.09
C ILE A 259 3.10 -4.73 15.29
N THR A 260 3.80 -5.77 15.77
CA THR A 260 3.33 -6.62 16.88
C THR A 260 2.83 -5.79 18.06
N GLY A 261 1.61 -6.04 18.49
CA GLY A 261 0.96 -5.31 19.59
C GLY A 261 0.33 -3.97 19.18
N ALA A 262 0.54 -3.45 17.96
CA ALA A 262 -0.04 -2.19 17.55
C ALA A 262 -1.57 -2.25 17.47
N SER A 263 -2.20 -1.19 17.96
CA SER A 263 -3.63 -0.90 17.74
C SER A 263 -3.79 0.62 17.65
N TRP A 264 -4.66 1.07 16.78
CA TRP A 264 -4.75 2.46 16.38
C TRP A 264 -6.07 3.09 16.79
N GLU A 265 -6.02 4.33 17.23
CA GLU A 265 -7.22 5.16 17.31
C GLU A 265 -7.71 5.44 15.88
N SER A 266 -9.00 5.24 15.60
CA SER A 266 -9.56 5.34 14.25
C SER A 266 -9.20 6.68 13.57
N GLY A 267 -9.34 7.80 14.28
CA GLY A 267 -9.00 9.13 13.77
C GLY A 267 -7.53 9.36 13.45
N ASN A 268 -6.64 8.50 13.95
CA ASN A 268 -5.20 8.62 13.73
C ASN A 268 -4.70 7.80 12.53
N VAL A 269 -5.49 6.84 12.06
CA VAL A 269 -5.09 5.93 10.98
C VAL A 269 -4.77 6.67 9.67
N PRO A 270 -5.59 7.65 9.21
CA PRO A 270 -5.27 8.39 7.98
C PRO A 270 -3.88 9.04 8.02
N GLN A 271 -3.55 9.70 9.14
CA GLN A 271 -2.27 10.38 9.27
C GLN A 271 -1.07 9.42 9.31
N VAL A 272 -1.23 8.26 9.93
CA VAL A 272 -0.20 7.22 9.95
C VAL A 272 0.01 6.61 8.57
N LEU A 273 -1.07 6.44 7.79
CA LEU A 273 -0.99 5.98 6.41
C LEU A 273 -0.26 7.01 5.52
N ARG A 274 -0.64 8.29 5.61
CA ARG A 274 0.06 9.38 4.88
C ARG A 274 1.55 9.43 5.22
N HIS A 275 1.88 9.35 6.49
CA HIS A 275 3.28 9.31 6.94
C HIS A 275 4.03 8.11 6.35
N ARG A 276 3.41 6.91 6.38
CA ARG A 276 4.02 5.71 5.82
C ARG A 276 4.18 5.80 4.30
N CYS A 277 3.18 6.30 3.59
CA CYS A 277 3.26 6.50 2.15
C CYS A 277 4.34 7.53 1.78
N ALA A 278 4.40 8.67 2.48
CA ALA A 278 5.45 9.66 2.28
C ALA A 278 6.86 9.09 2.52
N TYR A 279 7.02 8.22 3.55
CA TYR A 279 8.26 7.49 3.78
C TYR A 279 8.63 6.58 2.60
N LEU A 280 7.68 5.78 2.10
CA LEU A 280 7.89 4.85 1.01
C LEU A 280 8.15 5.52 -0.34
N ASN A 281 7.57 6.69 -0.53
CA ASN A 281 7.75 7.53 -1.74
C ASN A 281 9.03 8.38 -1.68
N GLY A 282 9.75 8.39 -0.55
CA GLY A 282 10.91 9.27 -0.37
C GLY A 282 10.56 10.76 -0.21
N CYS A 283 9.28 11.08 0.06
CA CYS A 283 8.73 12.45 0.11
C CYS A 283 8.60 13.00 1.55
N LEU A 284 9.42 12.53 2.48
CA LEU A 284 9.43 13.08 3.85
C LEU A 284 10.09 14.46 3.93
N PHE A 285 10.84 14.85 2.91
CA PHE A 285 11.64 16.08 2.90
C PHE A 285 11.97 16.54 1.48
#